data_d8f81aeed0f27bbc469a5087481c0f27
#
_entry.id   d8f81aeed0f27bbc469a5087481c0f27
#
_cell.length_a   1.000
_cell.length_b   1.000
_cell.length_c   1.000
_cell.angle_alpha   90.00
_cell.angle_beta   90.00
_cell.angle_gamma   90.00
#
_symmetry.space_group_name_H-M   'P 1'
#
loop_
_entity.id
_entity.type
_entity.pdbx_description
1 polymer ?
#
loop_
_entity_poly.entity_id
_entity_poly.type
_entity_poly.pdbx_seq_one_letter_code
_entity_poly.pdbx_strand_id
1 'polypeptide(L)'
;MTTATASPAPGTRQPRGRARRAAVLEAARRLFAKQGFKGASLAAIAQEAGLTDAGLLYHFPTKSDLLLAVIAEGDREQDEALEKVREAQGLPLLERMAEFGADLEADPILTALDVTLSAENLAADSEINRYFVDRYQRFRDMLTTAFEEARRAGDLIGDFDPAVEAANMTAVLDGLRLQWLLSDGAVSMADGMRAYVGGVIARLAPRA
;
A
#
# COMPACT_ATOMS: atom_id res chain seq x y z
N MET A 1 57.38 5.93 30.91
CA MET A 1 56.06 6.60 30.81
C MET A 1 55.52 6.29 29.42
N THR A 2 54.68 5.28 29.31
CA THR A 2 54.11 4.77 28.05
C THR A 2 52.72 5.32 27.89
N THR A 3 52.48 6.19 26.92
CA THR A 3 51.19 6.76 26.62
C THR A 3 50.40 5.75 25.80
N ALA A 4 49.32 5.20 26.38
CA ALA A 4 48.37 4.36 25.75
C ALA A 4 47.44 5.20 24.84
N THR A 5 47.50 4.97 23.54
CA THR A 5 46.55 5.53 22.55
C THR A 5 45.22 4.77 22.66
N ALA A 6 44.18 5.46 23.09
CA ALA A 6 42.84 4.95 23.16
C ALA A 6 42.28 4.75 21.73
N SER A 7 41.82 3.53 21.44
CA SER A 7 41.12 3.16 20.21
C SER A 7 39.71 3.78 20.24
N PRO A 8 39.20 4.39 19.15
CA PRO A 8 37.84 4.96 19.15
C PRO A 8 36.79 3.84 19.13
N ALA A 9 35.75 4.02 19.96
CA ALA A 9 34.66 3.10 20.15
C ALA A 9 33.83 2.87 18.86
N PRO A 10 33.33 1.64 18.58
CA PRO A 10 32.46 1.33 17.44
C PRO A 10 31.00 1.66 17.79
N GLY A 11 30.53 2.87 17.46
CA GLY A 11 29.18 3.29 17.87
C GLY A 11 28.37 4.19 16.93
N THR A 12 28.94 4.71 15.82
CA THR A 12 28.27 5.79 15.06
C THR A 12 27.96 5.51 13.59
N ARG A 13 28.18 4.29 13.10
CA ARG A 13 27.92 3.93 11.67
C ARG A 13 26.46 3.54 11.36
N GLN A 14 25.73 2.94 12.30
CA GLN A 14 24.34 2.48 12.09
C GLN A 14 23.29 3.56 11.85
N PRO A 15 23.27 4.71 12.57
CA PRO A 15 22.24 5.73 12.36
C PRO A 15 22.33 6.40 10.97
N ARG A 16 23.55 6.67 10.49
CA ARG A 16 23.79 7.29 9.16
C ARG A 16 23.41 6.37 8.01
N GLY A 17 23.61 5.06 8.13
CA GLY A 17 23.20 4.07 7.12
C GLY A 17 21.70 3.98 6.98
N ARG A 18 20.98 3.94 8.10
CA ARG A 18 19.49 3.94 8.10
C ARG A 18 18.92 5.23 7.49
N ALA A 19 19.45 6.38 7.87
CA ALA A 19 18.99 7.66 7.31
C ALA A 19 19.20 7.75 5.79
N ARG A 20 20.34 7.25 5.28
CA ARG A 20 20.60 7.20 3.83
C ARG A 20 19.65 6.23 3.12
N ARG A 21 19.41 5.04 3.69
CA ARG A 21 18.46 4.08 3.14
C ARG A 21 17.04 4.67 3.07
N ALA A 22 16.59 5.34 4.12
CA ALA A 22 15.30 6.03 4.15
C ALA A 22 15.20 7.14 3.09
N ALA A 23 16.26 7.94 2.90
CA ALA A 23 16.31 8.97 1.86
C ALA A 23 16.19 8.39 0.45
N VAL A 24 16.83 7.23 0.18
CA VAL A 24 16.70 6.53 -1.10
C VAL A 24 15.27 6.03 -1.31
N LEU A 25 14.64 5.42 -0.31
CA LEU A 25 13.27 4.92 -0.41
C LEU A 25 12.29 6.04 -0.70
N GLU A 26 12.43 7.18 -0.02
CA GLU A 26 11.56 8.34 -0.21
C GLU A 26 11.74 8.98 -1.59
N ALA A 27 12.98 9.13 -2.08
CA ALA A 27 13.26 9.60 -3.44
C ALA A 27 12.69 8.62 -4.49
N ALA A 28 12.89 7.32 -4.30
CA ALA A 28 12.37 6.29 -5.18
C ALA A 28 10.84 6.27 -5.22
N ARG A 29 10.17 6.41 -4.06
CA ARG A 29 8.72 6.49 -3.93
C ARG A 29 8.16 7.61 -4.81
N ARG A 30 8.72 8.83 -4.72
CA ARG A 30 8.28 9.97 -5.54
C ARG A 30 8.52 9.76 -7.03
N LEU A 31 9.69 9.27 -7.41
CA LEU A 31 10.04 9.08 -8.81
C LEU A 31 9.27 7.93 -9.45
N PHE A 32 9.05 6.82 -8.75
CA PHE A 32 8.22 5.73 -9.25
C PHE A 32 6.75 6.14 -9.37
N ALA A 33 6.20 6.89 -8.42
CA ALA A 33 4.84 7.41 -8.51
C ALA A 33 4.66 8.34 -9.72
N LYS A 34 5.67 9.18 -10.03
CA LYS A 34 5.60 10.18 -11.10
C LYS A 34 5.91 9.63 -12.48
N GLN A 35 6.84 8.69 -12.60
CA GLN A 35 7.44 8.26 -13.88
C GLN A 35 7.22 6.78 -14.17
N GLY A 36 6.61 6.04 -13.24
CA GLY A 36 6.52 4.59 -13.28
C GLY A 36 7.85 3.89 -13.00
N PHE A 37 7.78 2.57 -12.88
CA PHE A 37 8.99 1.75 -12.70
C PHE A 37 9.92 1.84 -13.91
N LYS A 38 9.37 1.76 -15.13
CA LYS A 38 10.19 1.77 -16.35
C LYS A 38 10.87 3.12 -16.57
N GLY A 39 10.17 4.23 -16.33
CA GLY A 39 10.65 5.59 -16.60
C GLY A 39 11.67 6.13 -15.60
N ALA A 40 11.58 5.75 -14.31
CA ALA A 40 12.53 6.21 -13.30
C ALA A 40 13.91 5.57 -13.48
N SER A 41 15.00 6.33 -13.29
CA SER A 41 16.38 5.82 -13.34
C SER A 41 17.02 5.78 -11.95
N LEU A 42 17.90 4.79 -11.71
CA LEU A 42 18.66 4.72 -10.45
C LEU A 42 19.55 5.96 -10.24
N ALA A 43 20.10 6.53 -11.32
CA ALA A 43 20.90 7.75 -11.25
C ALA A 43 20.07 8.96 -10.79
N ALA A 44 18.84 9.12 -11.30
CA ALA A 44 17.94 10.19 -10.86
C ALA A 44 17.53 10.02 -9.39
N ILE A 45 17.27 8.78 -8.96
CA ILE A 45 16.94 8.46 -7.57
C ILE A 45 18.14 8.74 -6.65
N ALA A 46 19.35 8.34 -7.04
CA ALA A 46 20.56 8.61 -6.28
C ALA A 46 20.80 10.11 -6.12
N GLN A 47 20.68 10.87 -7.20
CA GLN A 47 20.80 12.32 -7.20
C GLN A 47 19.78 12.97 -6.26
N GLU A 48 18.52 12.59 -6.32
CA GLU A 48 17.46 13.12 -5.45
C GLU A 48 17.67 12.76 -3.97
N ALA A 49 18.23 11.57 -3.70
CA ALA A 49 18.57 11.12 -2.35
C ALA A 49 19.88 11.74 -1.81
N GLY A 50 20.60 12.54 -2.60
CA GLY A 50 21.90 13.11 -2.24
C GLY A 50 23.02 12.07 -2.13
N LEU A 51 22.97 11.00 -2.93
CA LEU A 51 23.93 9.91 -2.96
C LEU A 51 24.59 9.78 -4.34
N THR A 52 25.71 9.06 -4.38
CA THR A 52 26.27 8.55 -5.63
C THR A 52 25.56 7.28 -6.06
N ASP A 53 25.62 6.93 -7.36
CA ASP A 53 25.08 5.66 -7.88
C ASP A 53 25.63 4.45 -7.13
N ALA A 54 26.94 4.43 -6.84
CA ALA A 54 27.57 3.39 -6.06
C ALA A 54 27.04 3.33 -4.61
N GLY A 55 26.71 4.47 -4.02
CA GLY A 55 26.10 4.56 -2.69
C GLY A 55 24.68 4.01 -2.67
N LEU A 56 23.90 4.24 -3.71
CA LEU A 56 22.57 3.67 -3.87
C LEU A 56 22.65 2.16 -4.09
N LEU A 57 23.49 1.69 -5.04
CA LEU A 57 23.67 0.28 -5.36
C LEU A 57 24.21 -0.55 -4.17
N TYR A 58 24.94 0.07 -3.25
CA TYR A 58 25.33 -0.57 -2.00
C TYR A 58 24.11 -0.94 -1.12
N HIS A 59 23.07 -0.13 -1.15
CA HIS A 59 21.84 -0.38 -0.38
C HIS A 59 20.84 -1.25 -1.14
N PHE A 60 20.75 -1.07 -2.45
CA PHE A 60 19.81 -1.73 -3.35
C PHE A 60 20.52 -2.16 -4.63
N PRO A 61 20.95 -3.42 -4.72
CA PRO A 61 21.76 -3.92 -5.85
C PRO A 61 21.08 -3.77 -7.21
N THR A 62 19.76 -3.87 -7.25
CA THR A 62 18.97 -3.70 -8.48
C THR A 62 17.82 -2.70 -8.28
N LYS A 63 17.29 -2.22 -9.41
CA LYS A 63 16.09 -1.38 -9.40
C LYS A 63 14.85 -2.12 -8.89
N SER A 64 14.77 -3.44 -9.12
CA SER A 64 13.72 -4.30 -8.60
C SER A 64 13.79 -4.45 -7.08
N ASP A 65 14.99 -4.65 -6.51
CA ASP A 65 15.18 -4.68 -5.05
C ASP A 65 14.75 -3.36 -4.40
N LEU A 66 15.08 -2.24 -5.04
CA LEU A 66 14.65 -0.92 -4.57
C LEU A 66 13.13 -0.78 -4.62
N LEU A 67 12.51 -1.19 -5.72
CA LEU A 67 11.05 -1.13 -5.87
C LEU A 67 10.35 -1.98 -4.81
N LEU A 68 10.74 -3.25 -4.65
CA LEU A 68 10.16 -4.14 -3.63
C LEU A 68 10.31 -3.56 -2.22
N ALA A 69 11.43 -2.90 -1.93
CA ALA A 69 11.64 -2.25 -0.65
C ALA A 69 10.73 -1.00 -0.46
N VAL A 70 10.47 -0.24 -1.53
CA VAL A 70 9.52 0.91 -1.50
C VAL A 70 8.10 0.41 -1.25
N ILE A 71 7.69 -0.65 -1.95
CA ILE A 71 6.35 -1.23 -1.80
C ILE A 71 6.19 -1.80 -0.38
N ALA A 72 7.18 -2.54 0.12
CA ALA A 72 7.13 -3.12 1.47
C ALA A 72 7.09 -2.04 2.58
N GLU A 73 7.70 -0.87 2.37
CA GLU A 73 7.59 0.25 3.30
C GLU A 73 6.17 0.86 3.25
N GLY A 74 5.60 1.05 2.05
CA GLY A 74 4.24 1.52 1.88
C GLY A 74 3.20 0.55 2.47
N ASP A 75 3.38 -0.76 2.27
CA ASP A 75 2.51 -1.77 2.88
C ASP A 75 2.58 -1.73 4.41
N ARG A 76 3.77 -1.53 4.98
CA ARG A 76 3.92 -1.41 6.43
C ARG A 76 3.19 -0.19 6.98
N GLU A 77 3.26 0.96 6.28
CA GLU A 77 2.51 2.17 6.63
C GLU A 77 0.99 1.94 6.52
N GLN A 78 0.54 1.22 5.48
CA GLN A 78 -0.85 0.82 5.34
C GLN A 78 -1.26 -0.26 6.34
N ASP A 79 -0.39 -1.23 6.65
CA ASP A 79 -0.64 -2.27 7.65
C ASP A 79 -0.83 -1.67 9.05
N GLU A 80 -0.09 -0.62 9.43
CA GLU A 80 -0.31 0.11 10.68
C GLU A 80 -1.70 0.79 10.72
N ALA A 81 -2.18 1.31 9.57
CA ALA A 81 -3.55 1.81 9.43
C ALA A 81 -4.59 0.67 9.40
N LEU A 82 -4.26 -0.45 8.76
CA LEU A 82 -5.09 -1.66 8.66
C LEU A 82 -5.08 -2.50 9.95
N GLU A 83 -4.07 -2.39 10.82
CA GLU A 83 -4.06 -3.08 12.12
C GLU A 83 -5.29 -2.68 12.96
N LYS A 84 -5.65 -1.39 12.93
CA LYS A 84 -6.91 -0.91 13.52
C LYS A 84 -8.15 -1.49 12.84
N VAL A 85 -8.05 -1.88 11.56
CA VAL A 85 -9.10 -2.53 10.80
C VAL A 85 -9.16 -4.02 11.11
N ARG A 86 -8.01 -4.68 11.31
CA ARG A 86 -7.91 -6.11 11.65
C ARG A 86 -8.42 -6.45 13.05
N GLU A 87 -8.40 -5.48 13.99
CA GLU A 87 -9.05 -5.63 15.29
C GLU A 87 -10.58 -5.67 15.16
N ALA A 88 -11.14 -5.11 14.08
CA ALA A 88 -12.53 -5.21 13.73
C ALA A 88 -12.76 -6.49 12.89
N GLN A 89 -13.81 -7.24 13.20
CA GLN A 89 -14.21 -8.46 12.48
C GLN A 89 -15.66 -8.32 12.00
N GLY A 90 -16.01 -9.05 10.95
CA GLY A 90 -17.37 -9.05 10.43
C GLY A 90 -17.83 -7.67 9.96
N LEU A 91 -19.06 -7.28 10.35
CA LEU A 91 -19.66 -6.01 9.94
C LEU A 91 -18.83 -4.77 10.32
N PRO A 92 -18.23 -4.64 11.51
CA PRO A 92 -17.34 -3.53 11.86
C PRO A 92 -16.15 -3.36 10.91
N LEU A 93 -15.58 -4.44 10.37
CA LEU A 93 -14.51 -4.35 9.38
C LEU A 93 -15.05 -3.77 8.06
N LEU A 94 -16.21 -4.24 7.60
CA LEU A 94 -16.84 -3.73 6.39
C LEU A 94 -17.18 -2.23 6.52
N GLU A 95 -17.70 -1.81 7.68
CA GLU A 95 -17.97 -0.39 7.96
C GLU A 95 -16.68 0.45 7.92
N ARG A 96 -15.57 -0.08 8.46
CA ARG A 96 -14.28 0.61 8.40
C ARG A 96 -13.77 0.81 6.97
N MET A 97 -14.12 -0.08 6.04
CA MET A 97 -13.80 0.10 4.61
C MET A 97 -14.45 1.35 4.01
N ALA A 98 -15.57 1.85 4.57
CA ALA A 98 -16.16 3.12 4.16
C ALA A 98 -15.24 4.33 4.43
N GLU A 99 -14.37 4.25 5.44
CA GLU A 99 -13.43 5.30 5.80
C GLU A 99 -12.08 5.14 5.09
N PHE A 100 -11.76 3.94 4.59
CA PHE A 100 -10.48 3.63 3.98
C PHE A 100 -10.15 4.51 2.76
N GLY A 101 -11.16 4.97 2.04
CA GLY A 101 -10.99 5.95 0.96
C GLY A 101 -10.32 7.26 1.43
N ALA A 102 -10.68 7.75 2.62
CA ALA A 102 -10.08 8.95 3.20
C ALA A 102 -8.60 8.73 3.61
N ASP A 103 -8.28 7.55 4.12
CA ASP A 103 -6.89 7.18 4.45
C ASP A 103 -6.00 7.20 3.18
N LEU A 104 -6.54 6.75 2.04
CA LEU A 104 -5.84 6.77 0.76
C LEU A 104 -5.68 8.19 0.17
N GLU A 105 -6.69 9.06 0.35
CA GLU A 105 -6.59 10.48 -0.05
C GLU A 105 -5.52 11.23 0.75
N ALA A 106 -5.25 10.81 1.98
CA ALA A 106 -4.22 11.42 2.83
C ALA A 106 -2.79 11.22 2.31
N ASP A 107 -2.55 10.17 1.46
CA ASP A 107 -1.26 9.93 0.85
C ASP A 107 -1.35 9.78 -0.69
N PRO A 108 -1.38 10.92 -1.43
CA PRO A 108 -1.47 10.92 -2.88
C PRO A 108 -0.32 10.19 -3.58
N ILE A 109 0.88 10.24 -2.99
CA ILE A 109 2.07 9.62 -3.58
C ILE A 109 1.96 8.10 -3.50
N LEU A 110 1.55 7.57 -2.36
CA LEU A 110 1.36 6.13 -2.18
C LEU A 110 0.23 5.61 -3.07
N THR A 111 -0.88 6.33 -3.14
CA THR A 111 -2.01 5.99 -4.01
C THR A 111 -1.60 5.97 -5.49
N ALA A 112 -0.86 6.99 -5.95
CA ALA A 112 -0.35 7.02 -7.34
C ALA A 112 0.66 5.90 -7.61
N LEU A 113 1.52 5.60 -6.64
CA LEU A 113 2.48 4.50 -6.73
C LEU A 113 1.77 3.16 -6.92
N ASP A 114 0.78 2.85 -6.08
CA ASP A 114 0.01 1.62 -6.13
C ASP A 114 -0.68 1.42 -7.49
N VAL A 115 -1.40 2.44 -7.98
CA VAL A 115 -2.09 2.38 -9.27
C VAL A 115 -1.11 2.20 -10.41
N THR A 116 -0.03 2.98 -10.43
CA THR A 116 0.97 2.94 -11.52
C THR A 116 1.67 1.59 -11.56
N LEU A 117 2.15 1.11 -10.41
CA LEU A 117 2.93 -0.12 -10.36
C LEU A 117 2.08 -1.37 -10.61
N SER A 118 0.85 -1.42 -10.12
CA SER A 118 -0.05 -2.54 -10.42
C SER A 118 -0.34 -2.62 -11.91
N ALA A 119 -0.61 -1.47 -12.58
CA ALA A 119 -0.87 -1.42 -14.01
C ALA A 119 0.36 -1.76 -14.87
N GLU A 120 1.57 -1.33 -14.48
CA GLU A 120 2.81 -1.64 -15.22
C GLU A 120 3.24 -3.12 -15.11
N ASN A 121 2.76 -3.85 -14.10
CA ASN A 121 3.21 -5.20 -13.78
C ASN A 121 2.12 -6.27 -13.95
N LEU A 122 1.18 -6.05 -14.88
CA LEU A 122 0.14 -7.04 -15.20
C LEU A 122 0.67 -8.28 -15.91
N ALA A 123 1.84 -8.20 -16.56
CA ALA A 123 2.44 -9.34 -17.24
C ALA A 123 2.93 -10.39 -16.24
N ALA A 124 2.54 -11.65 -16.44
CA ALA A 124 2.95 -12.79 -15.63
C ALA A 124 4.48 -12.99 -15.61
N ASP A 125 4.97 -13.67 -14.55
CA ASP A 125 6.35 -14.14 -14.34
C ASP A 125 7.39 -13.14 -13.81
N SER A 126 7.01 -11.93 -13.39
CA SER A 126 7.92 -11.08 -12.60
C SER A 126 7.69 -11.27 -11.09
N GLU A 127 8.73 -11.06 -10.30
CA GLU A 127 8.62 -11.04 -8.83
C GLU A 127 7.65 -9.96 -8.35
N ILE A 128 7.63 -8.82 -9.04
CA ILE A 128 6.74 -7.71 -8.76
C ILE A 128 5.28 -8.08 -9.06
N ASN A 129 5.02 -8.78 -10.19
CA ASN A 129 3.69 -9.29 -10.50
C ASN A 129 3.19 -10.24 -9.41
N ARG A 130 4.00 -11.23 -9.01
CA ARG A 130 3.64 -12.17 -7.93
C ARG A 130 3.32 -11.44 -6.63
N TYR A 131 4.09 -10.43 -6.28
CA TYR A 131 3.83 -9.60 -5.10
C TYR A 131 2.42 -8.97 -5.16
N PHE A 132 2.03 -8.34 -6.30
CA PHE A 132 0.70 -7.74 -6.43
C PHE A 132 -0.42 -8.79 -6.44
N VAL A 133 -0.22 -9.93 -7.10
CA VAL A 133 -1.17 -11.05 -7.06
C VAL A 133 -1.43 -11.49 -5.63
N ASP A 134 -0.39 -11.73 -4.84
CA ASP A 134 -0.50 -12.16 -3.44
C ASP A 134 -1.14 -11.06 -2.56
N ARG A 135 -0.80 -9.79 -2.79
CA ARG A 135 -1.38 -8.66 -2.07
C ARG A 135 -2.88 -8.52 -2.31
N TYR A 136 -3.31 -8.56 -3.57
CA TYR A 136 -4.73 -8.53 -3.92
C TYR A 136 -5.48 -9.76 -3.39
N GLN A 137 -4.85 -10.93 -3.39
CA GLN A 137 -5.46 -12.12 -2.82
C GLN A 137 -5.68 -11.96 -1.31
N ARG A 138 -4.64 -11.56 -0.55
CA ARG A 138 -4.77 -11.32 0.90
C ARG A 138 -5.86 -10.30 1.23
N PHE A 139 -5.96 -9.22 0.45
CA PHE A 139 -6.98 -8.21 0.66
C PHE A 139 -8.39 -8.75 0.43
N ARG A 140 -8.61 -9.49 -0.67
CA ARG A 140 -9.90 -10.15 -0.94
C ARG A 140 -10.23 -11.20 0.10
N ASP A 141 -9.27 -12.00 0.56
CA ASP A 141 -9.49 -13.02 1.60
C ASP A 141 -9.93 -12.38 2.93
N MET A 142 -9.32 -11.26 3.31
CA MET A 142 -9.72 -10.49 4.49
C MET A 142 -11.18 -10.01 4.37
N LEU A 143 -11.56 -9.43 3.25
CA LEU A 143 -12.94 -8.98 3.00
C LEU A 143 -13.92 -10.15 2.93
N THR A 144 -13.56 -11.25 2.27
CA THR A 144 -14.40 -12.47 2.20
C THR A 144 -14.69 -12.99 3.60
N THR A 145 -13.65 -13.10 4.45
CA THR A 145 -13.81 -13.51 5.85
C THR A 145 -14.76 -12.58 6.60
N ALA A 146 -14.63 -11.26 6.42
CA ALA A 146 -15.51 -10.29 7.08
C ALA A 146 -16.98 -10.45 6.66
N PHE A 147 -17.24 -10.66 5.37
CA PHE A 147 -18.60 -10.94 4.87
C PHE A 147 -19.16 -12.26 5.44
N GLU A 148 -18.34 -13.32 5.52
CA GLU A 148 -18.74 -14.59 6.12
C GLU A 148 -19.06 -14.47 7.61
N GLU A 149 -18.26 -13.70 8.34
CA GLU A 149 -18.46 -13.45 9.78
C GLU A 149 -19.73 -12.65 10.03
N ALA A 150 -19.95 -11.56 9.28
CA ALA A 150 -21.16 -10.76 9.37
C ALA A 150 -22.42 -11.59 9.01
N ARG A 151 -22.34 -12.49 8.03
CA ARG A 151 -23.42 -13.43 7.71
C ARG A 151 -23.66 -14.42 8.84
N ARG A 152 -22.60 -14.99 9.43
CA ARG A 152 -22.71 -15.92 10.58
C ARG A 152 -23.29 -15.26 11.83
N ALA A 153 -22.99 -13.99 12.05
CA ALA A 153 -23.55 -13.19 13.13
C ALA A 153 -25.03 -12.80 12.91
N GLY A 154 -25.52 -12.88 11.67
CA GLY A 154 -26.85 -12.45 11.29
C GLY A 154 -26.96 -10.94 11.00
N ASP A 155 -25.82 -10.23 10.97
CA ASP A 155 -25.75 -8.81 10.61
C ASP A 155 -26.04 -8.59 9.13
N LEU A 156 -25.63 -9.55 8.30
CA LEU A 156 -25.93 -9.60 6.86
C LEU A 156 -26.71 -10.87 6.55
N ILE A 157 -27.78 -10.73 5.77
CA ILE A 157 -28.70 -11.83 5.40
C ILE A 157 -28.92 -11.87 3.88
N GLY A 158 -29.54 -12.93 3.42
CA GLY A 158 -29.89 -13.12 2.01
C GLY A 158 -28.89 -14.00 1.25
N ASP A 159 -29.18 -14.18 -0.02
CA ASP A 159 -28.37 -14.98 -0.94
C ASP A 159 -27.31 -14.08 -1.59
N PHE A 160 -26.09 -14.13 -1.09
CA PHE A 160 -24.92 -13.45 -1.66
C PHE A 160 -23.67 -14.32 -1.52
N ASP A 161 -22.75 -14.17 -2.44
CA ASP A 161 -21.44 -14.82 -2.39
C ASP A 161 -20.42 -13.85 -1.76
N PRO A 162 -19.87 -14.15 -0.56
CA PRO A 162 -18.87 -13.31 0.11
C PRO A 162 -17.65 -13.01 -0.74
N ALA A 163 -17.18 -13.99 -1.55
CA ALA A 163 -16.01 -13.77 -2.40
C ALA A 163 -16.33 -12.82 -3.56
N VAL A 164 -17.55 -12.86 -4.09
CA VAL A 164 -17.98 -11.90 -5.14
C VAL A 164 -18.13 -10.50 -4.56
N GLU A 165 -18.72 -10.35 -3.37
CA GLU A 165 -18.83 -9.03 -2.72
C GLU A 165 -17.44 -8.46 -2.39
N ALA A 166 -16.50 -9.27 -1.91
CA ALA A 166 -15.13 -8.88 -1.66
C ALA A 166 -14.41 -8.43 -2.95
N ALA A 167 -14.58 -9.15 -4.04
CA ALA A 167 -14.03 -8.79 -5.34
C ALA A 167 -14.61 -7.48 -5.88
N ASN A 168 -15.94 -7.29 -5.75
CA ASN A 168 -16.63 -6.06 -6.15
C ASN A 168 -16.16 -4.85 -5.33
N MET A 169 -16.00 -5.00 -4.01
CA MET A 169 -15.49 -3.94 -3.14
C MET A 169 -14.06 -3.53 -3.52
N THR A 170 -13.21 -4.51 -3.80
CA THR A 170 -11.84 -4.28 -4.30
C THR A 170 -11.86 -3.53 -5.63
N ALA A 171 -12.69 -3.96 -6.58
CA ALA A 171 -12.80 -3.32 -7.90
C ALA A 171 -13.30 -1.88 -7.83
N VAL A 172 -14.26 -1.59 -6.92
CA VAL A 172 -14.75 -0.23 -6.70
C VAL A 172 -13.62 0.65 -6.13
N LEU A 173 -12.88 0.15 -5.15
CA LEU A 173 -11.74 0.86 -4.57
C LEU A 173 -10.68 1.20 -5.63
N ASP A 174 -10.31 0.24 -6.48
CA ASP A 174 -9.34 0.46 -7.57
C ASP A 174 -9.86 1.47 -8.58
N GLY A 175 -11.14 1.39 -8.95
CA GLY A 175 -11.78 2.36 -9.83
C GLY A 175 -11.79 3.77 -9.25
N LEU A 176 -12.08 3.91 -7.97
CA LEU A 176 -12.08 5.20 -7.27
C LEU A 176 -10.67 5.79 -7.17
N ARG A 177 -9.64 4.99 -6.86
CA ARG A 177 -8.23 5.43 -6.86
C ARG A 177 -7.84 6.03 -8.21
N LEU A 178 -8.14 5.31 -9.29
CA LEU A 178 -7.84 5.78 -10.65
C LEU A 178 -8.57 7.07 -10.99
N GLN A 179 -9.87 7.17 -10.70
CA GLN A 179 -10.67 8.35 -11.00
C GLN A 179 -10.24 9.56 -10.17
N TRP A 180 -9.91 9.36 -8.90
CA TRP A 180 -9.39 10.41 -8.02
C TRP A 180 -8.08 11.00 -8.55
N LEU A 181 -7.13 10.15 -8.98
CA LEU A 181 -5.88 10.60 -9.58
C LEU A 181 -6.09 11.33 -10.91
N LEU A 182 -6.97 10.81 -11.78
CA LEU A 182 -7.24 11.43 -13.09
C LEU A 182 -8.00 12.76 -12.99
N SER A 183 -8.77 12.95 -11.92
CA SER A 183 -9.57 14.15 -11.70
C SER A 183 -8.92 15.19 -10.80
N ASP A 184 -7.65 14.97 -10.40
CA ASP A 184 -6.94 15.82 -9.44
C ASP A 184 -7.75 16.00 -8.13
N GLY A 185 -8.32 14.89 -7.63
CA GLY A 185 -9.10 14.86 -6.39
C GLY A 185 -10.57 15.26 -6.52
N ALA A 186 -11.06 15.62 -7.69
CA ALA A 186 -12.47 16.04 -7.86
C ALA A 186 -13.47 14.88 -7.65
N VAL A 187 -13.07 13.64 -7.91
CA VAL A 187 -13.84 12.43 -7.58
C VAL A 187 -13.33 11.90 -6.23
N SER A 188 -14.08 12.12 -5.15
CA SER A 188 -13.67 11.69 -3.81
C SER A 188 -13.74 10.17 -3.64
N MET A 189 -12.62 9.56 -3.22
CA MET A 189 -12.57 8.14 -2.83
C MET A 189 -13.33 7.92 -1.53
N ALA A 190 -13.22 8.83 -0.58
CA ALA A 190 -13.91 8.76 0.71
C ALA A 190 -15.43 8.70 0.53
N ASP A 191 -15.99 9.60 -0.29
CA ASP A 191 -17.44 9.62 -0.54
C ASP A 191 -17.88 8.41 -1.35
N GLY A 192 -17.11 8.02 -2.36
CA GLY A 192 -17.39 6.85 -3.19
C GLY A 192 -17.41 5.54 -2.38
N MET A 193 -16.39 5.33 -1.53
CA MET A 193 -16.33 4.15 -0.67
C MET A 193 -17.45 4.15 0.37
N ARG A 194 -17.74 5.28 1.00
CA ARG A 194 -18.84 5.41 1.96
C ARG A 194 -20.18 5.07 1.33
N ALA A 195 -20.45 5.61 0.14
CA ALA A 195 -21.69 5.34 -0.60
C ALA A 195 -21.80 3.87 -1.00
N TYR A 196 -20.73 3.28 -1.50
CA TYR A 196 -20.72 1.87 -1.93
C TYR A 196 -20.92 0.92 -0.75
N VAL A 197 -20.11 1.04 0.31
CA VAL A 197 -20.18 0.18 1.50
C VAL A 197 -21.55 0.32 2.18
N GLY A 198 -22.03 1.57 2.36
CA GLY A 198 -23.37 1.82 2.90
C GLY A 198 -24.48 1.18 2.09
N GLY A 199 -24.39 1.22 0.75
CA GLY A 199 -25.31 0.54 -0.16
C GLY A 199 -25.27 -0.98 -0.04
N VAL A 200 -24.09 -1.58 0.09
CA VAL A 200 -23.94 -3.04 0.30
C VAL A 200 -24.56 -3.45 1.63
N ILE A 201 -24.22 -2.76 2.72
CA ILE A 201 -24.77 -3.05 4.05
C ILE A 201 -26.30 -2.89 4.05
N ALA A 202 -26.83 -1.79 3.52
CA ALA A 202 -28.29 -1.57 3.47
C ALA A 202 -29.04 -2.63 2.65
N ARG A 203 -28.41 -3.15 1.58
CA ARG A 203 -28.99 -4.22 0.75
C ARG A 203 -29.04 -5.56 1.47
N LEU A 204 -28.04 -5.84 2.31
CA LEU A 204 -27.83 -7.14 2.94
C LEU A 204 -28.25 -7.17 4.42
N ALA A 205 -28.51 -6.04 5.06
CA ALA A 205 -28.96 -6.00 6.44
C ALA A 205 -30.36 -6.61 6.62
N PRO A 206 -30.67 -7.19 7.79
CA PRO A 206 -32.04 -7.62 8.13
C PRO A 206 -33.01 -6.46 7.96
N ARG A 207 -34.18 -6.74 7.37
CA ARG A 207 -35.26 -5.77 7.31
C ARG A 207 -35.86 -5.62 8.71
N ALA A 208 -35.94 -4.40 9.21
CA ALA A 208 -36.62 -4.07 10.46
C ALA A 208 -38.12 -4.40 10.40
#